data_0d979012ad0e3c164a4aef6fd98edd45
#
_entry.id   0d979012ad0e3c164a4aef6fd98edd45
#
_cell.length_a   1.000
_cell.length_b   1.000
_cell.length_c   1.000
_cell.angle_alpha   90.00
_cell.angle_beta   90.00
_cell.angle_gamma   90.00
#
_symmetry.space_group_name_H-M   'P 1'
#
loop_
_entity.id
_entity.type
_entity.pdbx_description
1 polymer ?
#
loop_
_entity_poly.entity_id
_entity_poly.type
_entity_poly.pdbx_seq_one_letter_code
_entity_poly.pdbx_strand_id
1 'polypeptide(L)'
;MDLPEPINLTAKLYRLKDCLDKLDADDQQFVNATVDRLERGETPYRQQLLRIKDMQVPGEAPLLDPIWREGTVTALRRDLDQVIWRYMPLEQLFFLLSTGTLHFSPLCRMKDTSEGQLPKRAFEQTKAMLPPHFSQPGAAIDADTMTNLSIAYRQRDACISCWYMDDSDNTAMWDEYAPRNGAAIRTTVGRLHSFLSGCYDTNIHMARVTYYEPHEEERYIDEAYFGSLFIKHAERFRHEKELRAVAYRTNDGRGVNVPVASIVLIESLVLSPDLPDWAVPFITQLITTLGFAGQIERSSARSSRTASLNAKSLIGRLRDGLVISSGWYEGNRSAKVRDATETVIGKIQESDAIPA
;
A
#
# COMPACT_ATOMS: atom_id res chain seq x y z
N MET A 1 17.01 -5.44 -4.41
CA MET A 1 16.23 -4.57 -5.31
C MET A 1 16.52 -5.04 -6.71
N ASP A 2 15.74 -6.02 -7.16
CA ASP A 2 15.84 -6.50 -8.54
C ASP A 2 15.25 -5.39 -9.41
N LEU A 3 16.13 -4.81 -10.24
CA LEU A 3 15.70 -3.92 -11.31
C LEU A 3 14.75 -4.70 -12.20
N PRO A 4 13.66 -4.09 -12.70
CA PRO A 4 12.82 -4.73 -13.70
C PRO A 4 13.73 -5.19 -14.85
N GLU A 5 13.43 -6.35 -15.39
CA GLU A 5 14.29 -7.13 -16.30
C GLU A 5 15.19 -6.26 -17.19
N PRO A 6 16.53 -6.50 -17.19
CA PRO A 6 17.51 -5.73 -17.97
C PRO A 6 17.18 -5.65 -19.47
N ILE A 7 16.38 -6.58 -19.96
CA ILE A 7 16.02 -6.74 -21.38
C ILE A 7 15.31 -5.51 -21.94
N ASN A 8 14.39 -4.90 -21.18
CA ASN A 8 13.63 -3.75 -21.67
C ASN A 8 14.44 -2.44 -21.66
N LEU A 9 15.28 -2.25 -20.64
CA LEU A 9 16.14 -1.05 -20.56
C LEU A 9 17.28 -1.10 -21.57
N THR A 10 17.81 -2.28 -21.87
CA THR A 10 18.81 -2.47 -22.91
C THR A 10 18.23 -2.16 -24.30
N ALA A 11 17.03 -2.67 -24.62
CA ALA A 11 16.34 -2.35 -25.85
C ALA A 11 16.05 -0.84 -25.99
N LYS A 12 15.64 -0.18 -24.91
CA LYS A 12 15.43 1.27 -24.87
C LYS A 12 16.74 2.05 -25.09
N LEU A 13 17.83 1.60 -24.48
CA LEU A 13 19.15 2.22 -24.66
C LEU A 13 19.61 2.18 -26.11
N TYR A 14 19.44 1.06 -26.81
CA TYR A 14 19.78 0.97 -28.25
C TYR A 14 18.87 1.85 -29.11
N ARG A 15 17.58 1.96 -28.82
CA ARG A 15 16.70 2.92 -29.51
C ARG A 15 17.09 4.38 -29.27
N LEU A 16 17.58 4.73 -28.09
CA LEU A 16 18.16 6.04 -27.80
C LEU A 16 19.44 6.24 -28.61
N LYS A 17 20.27 5.20 -28.76
CA LYS A 17 21.46 5.24 -29.61
C LYS A 17 21.12 5.49 -31.08
N ASP A 18 20.06 4.88 -31.60
CA ASP A 18 19.58 5.09 -32.98
C ASP A 18 19.06 6.50 -33.25
N CYS A 19 18.81 7.29 -32.20
CA CYS A 19 18.27 8.65 -32.26
C CYS A 19 19.23 9.70 -31.64
N LEU A 20 20.52 9.41 -31.56
CA LEU A 20 21.52 10.28 -30.91
C LEU A 20 21.50 11.71 -31.41
N ASP A 21 21.33 11.91 -32.71
CA ASP A 21 21.27 13.22 -33.36
C ASP A 21 20.13 14.13 -32.87
N LYS A 22 19.16 13.53 -32.19
CA LYS A 22 17.98 14.23 -31.63
C LYS A 22 18.06 14.45 -30.12
N LEU A 23 19.11 13.96 -29.48
CA LEU A 23 19.37 14.17 -28.05
C LEU A 23 20.26 15.40 -27.84
N ASP A 24 20.21 15.96 -26.63
CA ASP A 24 21.21 17.00 -26.27
C ASP A 24 22.60 16.36 -26.07
N ALA A 25 23.63 17.21 -26.00
CA ALA A 25 25.03 16.76 -25.97
C ALA A 25 25.35 15.91 -24.71
N ASP A 26 24.73 16.18 -23.57
CA ASP A 26 24.93 15.47 -22.31
C ASP A 26 24.29 14.08 -22.38
N ASP A 27 23.08 13.98 -22.92
CA ASP A 27 22.38 12.72 -23.15
C ASP A 27 23.05 11.88 -24.23
N GLN A 28 23.58 12.48 -25.29
CA GLN A 28 24.38 11.76 -26.31
C GLN A 28 25.63 11.12 -25.69
N GLN A 29 26.39 11.88 -24.91
CA GLN A 29 27.57 11.38 -24.22
C GLN A 29 27.23 10.25 -23.26
N PHE A 30 26.15 10.42 -22.51
CA PHE A 30 25.67 9.42 -21.55
C PHE A 30 25.24 8.11 -22.23
N VAL A 31 24.44 8.19 -23.31
CA VAL A 31 23.97 7.03 -24.07
C VAL A 31 25.15 6.28 -24.66
N ASN A 32 26.09 6.97 -25.31
CA ASN A 32 27.28 6.35 -25.90
C ASN A 32 28.13 5.64 -24.83
N ALA A 33 28.44 6.32 -23.72
CA ALA A 33 29.24 5.73 -22.65
C ALA A 33 28.57 4.49 -22.04
N THR A 34 27.24 4.47 -21.97
CA THR A 34 26.50 3.34 -21.40
C THR A 34 26.43 2.16 -22.39
N VAL A 35 26.26 2.43 -23.67
CA VAL A 35 26.33 1.40 -24.73
C VAL A 35 27.72 0.77 -24.80
N ASP A 36 28.78 1.59 -24.86
CA ASP A 36 30.17 1.13 -24.89
C ASP A 36 30.49 0.22 -23.69
N ARG A 37 29.89 0.52 -22.54
CA ARG A 37 30.01 -0.31 -21.35
C ARG A 37 29.37 -1.68 -21.54
N LEU A 38 28.14 -1.72 -22.06
CA LEU A 38 27.42 -2.98 -22.35
C LEU A 38 28.16 -3.79 -23.42
N GLU A 39 28.70 -3.16 -24.47
CA GLU A 39 29.44 -3.83 -25.54
C GLU A 39 30.75 -4.44 -25.05
N ARG A 40 31.36 -3.93 -23.98
CA ARG A 40 32.46 -4.54 -23.26
C ARG A 40 32.06 -5.67 -22.31
N GLY A 41 30.77 -6.01 -22.23
CA GLY A 41 30.25 -7.04 -21.31
C GLY A 41 30.14 -6.56 -19.83
N GLU A 42 30.24 -5.27 -19.60
CA GLU A 42 30.12 -4.71 -18.26
C GLU A 42 28.65 -4.37 -17.94
N THR A 43 28.20 -4.65 -16.72
CA THR A 43 26.85 -4.27 -16.27
C THR A 43 26.78 -2.76 -16.04
N PRO A 44 25.78 -2.06 -16.59
CA PRO A 44 25.57 -0.64 -16.28
C PRO A 44 25.31 -0.40 -14.78
N TYR A 45 25.79 0.71 -14.26
CA TYR A 45 25.51 1.10 -12.90
C TYR A 45 24.01 1.39 -12.70
N ARG A 46 23.52 1.16 -11.50
CA ARG A 46 22.12 1.41 -11.16
C ARG A 46 21.66 2.83 -11.53
N GLN A 47 22.50 3.84 -11.32
CA GLN A 47 22.18 5.23 -11.70
C GLN A 47 22.04 5.41 -13.21
N GLN A 48 22.84 4.69 -14.02
CA GLN A 48 22.72 4.68 -15.47
C GLN A 48 21.40 4.07 -15.92
N LEU A 49 21.03 2.92 -15.33
CA LEU A 49 19.75 2.26 -15.63
C LEU A 49 18.55 3.15 -15.27
N LEU A 50 18.62 3.89 -14.17
CA LEU A 50 17.58 4.84 -13.77
C LEU A 50 17.47 6.02 -14.76
N ARG A 51 18.62 6.57 -15.23
CA ARG A 51 18.61 7.65 -16.24
C ARG A 51 18.06 7.17 -17.58
N ILE A 52 18.49 5.99 -18.10
CA ILE A 52 17.93 5.39 -19.33
C ILE A 52 16.42 5.26 -19.23
N LYS A 53 15.95 4.85 -18.07
CA LYS A 53 14.53 4.69 -17.78
C LYS A 53 13.76 6.00 -18.00
N ASP A 54 14.30 7.10 -17.50
CA ASP A 54 13.64 8.41 -17.49
C ASP A 54 13.80 9.17 -18.80
N MET A 55 14.76 8.78 -19.66
CA MET A 55 14.97 9.40 -20.99
C MET A 55 13.81 9.07 -21.94
N GLN A 56 13.39 10.04 -22.74
CA GLN A 56 12.43 9.85 -23.82
C GLN A 56 13.16 9.50 -25.12
N VAL A 57 12.70 8.50 -25.86
CA VAL A 57 13.22 8.17 -27.18
C VAL A 57 12.64 9.17 -28.19
N PRO A 58 13.47 10.01 -28.86
CA PRO A 58 12.99 11.00 -29.81
C PRO A 58 12.27 10.36 -30.99
N GLY A 59 11.10 10.92 -31.35
CA GLY A 59 10.29 10.42 -32.47
C GLY A 59 9.34 9.28 -32.13
N GLU A 60 9.50 8.64 -30.99
CA GLU A 60 8.40 7.90 -30.41
C GLU A 60 7.36 8.92 -29.93
N ALA A 61 6.08 8.71 -30.26
CA ALA A 61 5.01 9.52 -29.68
C ALA A 61 5.26 9.62 -28.17
N PRO A 62 5.16 10.81 -27.55
CA PRO A 62 5.34 10.90 -26.12
C PRO A 62 4.45 9.82 -25.53
N LEU A 63 5.08 8.82 -24.94
CA LEU A 63 4.36 7.87 -24.12
C LEU A 63 3.61 8.76 -23.18
N LEU A 64 2.29 8.90 -23.38
CA LEU A 64 1.43 9.65 -22.48
C LEU A 64 1.91 9.29 -21.10
N ASP A 65 2.32 10.26 -20.31
CA ASP A 65 2.90 10.01 -18.99
C ASP A 65 2.03 8.99 -18.30
N PRO A 66 2.59 7.86 -17.89
CA PRO A 66 1.76 6.81 -17.30
C PRO A 66 0.96 7.45 -16.18
N ILE A 67 -0.33 7.15 -16.11
CA ILE A 67 -1.27 7.74 -15.14
C ILE A 67 -0.66 7.78 -13.72
N TRP A 68 0.13 6.79 -13.37
CA TRP A 68 0.74 6.65 -12.04
C TRP A 68 2.00 7.51 -11.80
N ARG A 69 2.62 8.14 -12.83
CA ARG A 69 3.82 8.99 -12.63
C ARG A 69 3.55 10.24 -11.81
N GLU A 70 2.33 10.73 -11.79
CA GLU A 70 1.96 11.86 -10.92
C GLU A 70 2.13 11.56 -9.43
N GLY A 71 2.11 10.28 -9.04
CA GLY A 71 2.26 9.81 -7.67
C GLY A 71 3.63 9.26 -7.28
N THR A 72 4.65 9.33 -8.15
CA THR A 72 5.96 8.68 -7.93
C THR A 72 6.70 9.20 -6.69
N VAL A 73 7.68 8.40 -6.23
CA VAL A 73 8.59 8.72 -5.11
C VAL A 73 9.16 10.14 -5.18
N THR A 74 9.34 10.71 -6.38
CA THR A 74 9.82 12.08 -6.57
C THR A 74 8.78 13.12 -6.17
N ALA A 75 7.50 12.88 -6.46
CA ALA A 75 6.41 13.73 -5.99
C ALA A 75 6.24 13.59 -4.46
N LEU A 76 6.36 12.38 -3.91
CA LEU A 76 6.28 12.17 -2.46
C LEU A 76 7.38 12.89 -1.67
N ARG A 77 8.56 13.11 -2.24
CA ARG A 77 9.63 13.89 -1.59
C ARG A 77 9.25 15.35 -1.29
N ARG A 78 8.28 15.89 -1.99
CA ARG A 78 7.75 17.26 -1.75
C ARG A 78 6.70 17.29 -0.65
N ASP A 79 6.14 16.13 -0.29
CA ASP A 79 4.99 15.99 0.59
C ASP A 79 5.33 15.22 1.88
N LEU A 80 6.58 15.24 2.32
CA LEU A 80 7.01 14.47 3.50
C LEU A 80 6.26 14.86 4.78
N ASP A 81 5.85 16.12 4.88
CA ASP A 81 5.10 16.65 6.02
C ASP A 81 3.58 16.47 5.87
N GLN A 82 3.11 16.00 4.70
CA GLN A 82 1.69 15.75 4.46
C GLN A 82 1.16 14.74 5.47
N VAL A 83 0.10 15.13 6.16
CA VAL A 83 -0.62 14.28 7.11
C VAL A 83 -1.33 13.16 6.36
N ILE A 84 -1.22 11.96 6.92
CA ILE A 84 -1.92 10.78 6.44
C ILE A 84 -2.59 10.03 7.58
N TRP A 85 -3.69 9.37 7.26
CA TRP A 85 -4.53 8.66 8.21
C TRP A 85 -4.72 7.21 7.80
N ARG A 86 -4.72 6.30 8.76
CA ARG A 86 -5.13 4.92 8.52
C ARG A 86 -6.24 4.53 9.49
N TYR A 87 -7.41 4.38 8.94
CA TYR A 87 -8.60 3.94 9.66
C TYR A 87 -8.61 2.42 9.76
N MET A 88 -8.96 1.90 10.92
CA MET A 88 -8.97 0.46 11.15
C MET A 88 -9.87 0.05 12.32
N PRO A 89 -10.37 -1.19 12.34
CA PRO A 89 -10.99 -1.77 13.52
C PRO A 89 -10.02 -1.83 14.71
N LEU A 90 -10.55 -1.81 15.94
CA LEU A 90 -9.72 -1.83 17.15
C LEU A 90 -8.81 -3.04 17.24
N GLU A 91 -9.26 -4.21 16.80
CA GLU A 91 -8.47 -5.44 16.77
C GLU A 91 -7.21 -5.32 15.92
N GLN A 92 -7.27 -4.59 14.81
CA GLN A 92 -6.09 -4.32 13.98
C GLN A 92 -5.13 -3.32 14.63
N LEU A 93 -5.66 -2.30 15.32
CA LEU A 93 -4.83 -1.39 16.11
C LEU A 93 -4.10 -2.15 17.22
N PHE A 94 -4.78 -3.00 17.96
CA PHE A 94 -4.17 -3.80 19.02
C PHE A 94 -3.13 -4.75 18.49
N PHE A 95 -3.38 -5.38 17.34
CA PHE A 95 -2.37 -6.19 16.65
C PHE A 95 -1.11 -5.36 16.33
N LEU A 96 -1.27 -4.19 15.71
CA LEU A 96 -0.14 -3.30 15.38
C LEU A 96 0.66 -2.90 16.63
N LEU A 97 -0.03 -2.46 17.70
CA LEU A 97 0.65 -2.02 18.93
C LEU A 97 1.34 -3.18 19.65
N SER A 98 0.72 -4.35 19.68
CA SER A 98 1.24 -5.52 20.37
C SER A 98 2.42 -6.16 19.62
N THR A 99 2.34 -6.24 18.30
CA THR A 99 3.35 -6.92 17.47
C THR A 99 4.44 -5.99 16.95
N GLY A 100 4.15 -4.69 16.82
CA GLY A 100 5.03 -3.74 16.14
C GLY A 100 5.11 -4.02 14.64
N THR A 101 4.05 -4.59 14.04
CA THR A 101 4.01 -4.88 12.61
C THR A 101 2.81 -4.24 11.94
N LEU A 102 3.05 -3.69 10.75
CA LEU A 102 2.02 -3.15 9.88
C LEU A 102 1.59 -4.24 8.89
N HIS A 103 0.31 -4.60 8.92
CA HIS A 103 -0.23 -5.59 8.00
C HIS A 103 -0.52 -4.99 6.63
N PHE A 104 -0.01 -5.65 5.58
CA PHE A 104 -0.30 -5.39 4.18
C PHE A 104 -1.21 -6.50 3.66
N SER A 105 -2.41 -6.14 3.25
CA SER A 105 -3.40 -7.10 2.77
C SER A 105 -3.21 -7.41 1.28
N PRO A 106 -3.30 -8.67 0.83
CA PRO A 106 -3.18 -8.99 -0.58
C PRO A 106 -4.38 -8.46 -1.37
N LEU A 107 -4.16 -8.04 -2.60
CA LEU A 107 -5.21 -7.47 -3.44
C LEU A 107 -6.38 -8.43 -3.66
N CYS A 108 -6.11 -9.73 -3.78
CA CYS A 108 -7.17 -10.74 -3.92
C CYS A 108 -8.16 -10.82 -2.75
N ARG A 109 -7.88 -10.15 -1.62
CA ARG A 109 -8.78 -10.04 -0.46
C ARG A 109 -9.46 -8.68 -0.32
N MET A 110 -9.23 -7.76 -1.26
CA MET A 110 -9.91 -6.47 -1.24
C MET A 110 -11.41 -6.64 -1.56
N LYS A 111 -12.24 -5.77 -0.97
CA LYS A 111 -13.67 -5.74 -1.27
C LYS A 111 -13.95 -5.40 -2.73
N ASP A 112 -13.14 -4.51 -3.30
CA ASP A 112 -13.18 -4.20 -4.71
C ASP A 112 -12.40 -5.25 -5.50
N THR A 113 -13.10 -6.09 -6.25
CA THR A 113 -12.52 -7.15 -7.09
C THR A 113 -11.80 -6.61 -8.32
N SER A 114 -11.96 -5.31 -8.63
CA SER A 114 -11.24 -4.65 -9.71
C SER A 114 -9.84 -4.18 -9.31
N GLU A 115 -9.48 -4.25 -8.03
CA GLU A 115 -8.15 -3.88 -7.56
C GLU A 115 -7.05 -4.72 -8.22
N GLY A 116 -6.09 -4.02 -8.86
CA GLY A 116 -4.99 -4.66 -9.58
C GLY A 116 -5.37 -5.30 -10.91
N GLN A 117 -6.62 -5.10 -11.40
CA GLN A 117 -6.99 -5.42 -12.77
C GLN A 117 -6.29 -4.47 -13.75
N LEU A 118 -6.00 -4.96 -14.94
CA LEU A 118 -5.43 -4.15 -16.01
C LEU A 118 -6.55 -3.46 -16.81
N PRO A 119 -6.49 -2.15 -17.02
CA PRO A 119 -7.27 -1.50 -18.05
C PRO A 119 -7.02 -2.16 -19.41
N LYS A 120 -8.00 -2.10 -20.31
CA LYS A 120 -8.00 -2.81 -21.60
C LYS A 120 -6.67 -2.70 -22.36
N ARG A 121 -6.13 -1.48 -22.49
CA ARG A 121 -4.88 -1.27 -23.21
C ARG A 121 -3.69 -1.93 -22.53
N ALA A 122 -3.58 -1.84 -21.21
CA ALA A 122 -2.53 -2.48 -20.45
C ALA A 122 -2.62 -4.02 -20.54
N PHE A 123 -3.84 -4.56 -20.57
CA PHE A 123 -4.08 -5.98 -20.81
C PHE A 123 -3.55 -6.41 -22.17
N GLU A 124 -3.90 -5.70 -23.25
CA GLU A 124 -3.42 -6.02 -24.60
C GLU A 124 -1.89 -5.86 -24.74
N GLN A 125 -1.30 -4.88 -24.06
CA GLN A 125 0.16 -4.73 -24.02
C GLN A 125 0.83 -5.91 -23.29
N THR A 126 0.32 -6.30 -22.14
CA THR A 126 0.83 -7.45 -21.38
C THR A 126 0.72 -8.73 -22.19
N LYS A 127 -0.41 -8.92 -22.87
CA LYS A 127 -0.65 -10.02 -23.77
C LYS A 127 0.36 -10.06 -24.95
N ALA A 128 0.63 -8.89 -25.54
CA ALA A 128 1.59 -8.77 -26.64
C ALA A 128 3.05 -9.06 -26.25
N MET A 129 3.37 -8.97 -24.95
CA MET A 129 4.69 -9.30 -24.41
C MET A 129 4.87 -10.81 -24.16
N LEU A 130 3.81 -11.61 -24.25
CA LEU A 130 3.91 -13.05 -24.05
C LEU A 130 4.69 -13.73 -25.19
N PRO A 131 5.41 -14.83 -24.90
CA PRO A 131 6.08 -15.62 -25.92
C PRO A 131 5.12 -16.04 -27.04
N PRO A 132 5.56 -16.05 -28.32
CA PRO A 132 4.70 -16.27 -29.48
C PRO A 132 3.90 -17.57 -29.47
N HIS A 133 4.37 -18.60 -28.76
CA HIS A 133 3.66 -19.88 -28.69
C HIS A 133 2.29 -19.79 -27.99
N PHE A 134 2.04 -18.79 -27.14
CA PHE A 134 0.72 -18.56 -26.55
C PHE A 134 -0.30 -17.98 -27.54
N SER A 135 0.17 -17.38 -28.63
CA SER A 135 -0.68 -16.80 -29.68
C SER A 135 -0.88 -17.74 -30.88
N GLN A 136 -0.33 -18.96 -30.85
CA GLN A 136 -0.48 -19.92 -31.93
C GLN A 136 -1.84 -20.63 -31.86
N PRO A 137 -2.47 -20.92 -33.01
CA PRO A 137 -3.66 -21.76 -33.07
C PRO A 137 -3.42 -23.13 -32.43
N GLY A 138 -4.27 -23.50 -31.47
CA GLY A 138 -4.15 -24.78 -30.76
C GLY A 138 -3.19 -24.77 -29.56
N ALA A 139 -2.71 -23.62 -29.12
CA ALA A 139 -1.98 -23.51 -27.86
C ALA A 139 -2.80 -24.13 -26.71
N ALA A 140 -2.14 -24.92 -25.87
CA ALA A 140 -2.79 -25.55 -24.71
C ALA A 140 -3.32 -24.50 -23.69
N ILE A 141 -2.66 -23.36 -23.62
CA ILE A 141 -3.07 -22.18 -22.89
C ILE A 141 -2.93 -21.00 -23.86
N ASP A 142 -4.02 -20.31 -24.13
CA ASP A 142 -3.98 -19.14 -25.00
C ASP A 142 -3.45 -17.89 -24.27
N ALA A 143 -3.14 -16.85 -25.05
CA ALA A 143 -2.54 -15.63 -24.53
C ALA A 143 -3.47 -14.88 -23.56
N ASP A 144 -4.78 -14.92 -23.74
CA ASP A 144 -5.74 -14.29 -22.82
C ASP A 144 -5.75 -15.02 -21.47
N THR A 145 -5.80 -16.34 -21.50
CA THR A 145 -5.74 -17.17 -20.29
C THR A 145 -4.45 -16.94 -19.54
N MET A 146 -3.30 -16.90 -20.24
CA MET A 146 -2.00 -16.68 -19.61
C MET A 146 -1.90 -15.27 -18.99
N THR A 147 -2.43 -14.26 -19.68
CA THR A 147 -2.48 -12.89 -19.15
C THR A 147 -3.33 -12.83 -17.89
N ASN A 148 -4.52 -13.44 -17.89
CA ASN A 148 -5.40 -13.49 -16.72
C ASN A 148 -4.75 -14.24 -15.54
N LEU A 149 -4.03 -15.33 -15.80
CA LEU A 149 -3.26 -16.03 -14.76
C LEU A 149 -2.19 -15.12 -14.16
N SER A 150 -1.45 -14.37 -14.99
CA SER A 150 -0.44 -13.44 -14.49
C SER A 150 -1.01 -12.33 -13.63
N ILE A 151 -2.21 -11.82 -13.97
CA ILE A 151 -2.93 -10.85 -13.14
C ILE A 151 -3.34 -11.48 -11.81
N ALA A 152 -3.88 -12.70 -11.82
CA ALA A 152 -4.30 -13.40 -10.60
C ALA A 152 -3.11 -13.65 -9.65
N TYR A 153 -1.95 -14.06 -10.18
CA TYR A 153 -0.72 -14.18 -9.39
C TYR A 153 -0.30 -12.85 -8.79
N ARG A 154 -0.33 -11.78 -9.57
CA ARG A 154 -0.02 -10.43 -9.08
C ARG A 154 -0.97 -10.00 -7.98
N GLN A 155 -2.27 -10.20 -8.13
CA GLN A 155 -3.26 -9.87 -7.10
C GLN A 155 -3.05 -10.65 -5.80
N ARG A 156 -2.52 -11.86 -5.86
CA ARG A 156 -2.16 -12.66 -4.69
C ARG A 156 -0.88 -12.14 -4.03
N ASP A 157 0.14 -11.82 -4.81
CA ASP A 157 1.49 -11.52 -4.34
C ASP A 157 1.69 -10.03 -4.03
N ALA A 158 0.90 -9.13 -4.62
CA ALA A 158 0.88 -7.72 -4.26
C ALA A 158 0.03 -7.49 -3.01
N CYS A 159 0.68 -7.05 -1.95
CA CYS A 159 0.04 -6.73 -0.68
C CYS A 159 0.09 -5.23 -0.45
N ILE A 160 -1.02 -4.62 -0.05
CA ILE A 160 -1.15 -3.17 0.05
C ILE A 160 -1.48 -2.68 1.46
N SER A 161 -1.00 -1.49 1.76
CA SER A 161 -1.36 -0.70 2.92
C SER A 161 -1.80 0.68 2.45
N CYS A 162 -3.10 0.98 2.63
CA CYS A 162 -3.75 2.19 2.15
C CYS A 162 -3.84 3.24 3.26
N TRP A 163 -3.61 4.50 2.90
CA TRP A 163 -3.59 5.66 3.79
C TRP A 163 -4.36 6.81 3.15
N TYR A 164 -5.22 7.45 3.90
CA TYR A 164 -5.96 8.62 3.47
C TYR A 164 -5.11 9.88 3.63
N MET A 165 -4.99 10.70 2.59
CA MET A 165 -4.18 11.93 2.58
C MET A 165 -5.07 13.14 2.78
N ASP A 166 -5.12 13.68 3.98
CA ASP A 166 -5.78 14.96 4.29
C ASP A 166 -5.24 15.49 5.62
N ASP A 167 -5.46 16.77 5.89
CA ASP A 167 -5.06 17.40 7.15
C ASP A 167 -6.03 17.07 8.30
N SER A 168 -7.27 16.71 7.97
CA SER A 168 -8.32 16.33 8.91
C SER A 168 -8.85 14.93 8.67
N ASP A 169 -9.45 14.35 9.70
CA ASP A 169 -10.20 13.11 9.59
C ASP A 169 -11.51 13.29 8.79
N ASN A 170 -12.06 12.18 8.31
CA ASN A 170 -13.17 12.19 7.37
C ASN A 170 -14.25 11.19 7.77
N THR A 171 -15.51 11.66 7.81
CA THR A 171 -16.68 10.83 8.17
C THR A 171 -16.85 9.62 7.26
N ALA A 172 -16.70 9.79 5.94
CA ALA A 172 -16.84 8.67 5.01
C ALA A 172 -15.77 7.59 5.25
N MET A 173 -14.55 8.00 5.59
CA MET A 173 -13.46 7.07 5.93
C MET A 173 -13.73 6.33 7.24
N TRP A 174 -14.35 6.98 8.23
CA TRP A 174 -14.81 6.30 9.45
C TRP A 174 -15.88 5.25 9.13
N ASP A 175 -16.86 5.60 8.32
CA ASP A 175 -17.97 4.71 7.96
C ASP A 175 -17.51 3.49 7.17
N GLU A 176 -16.51 3.63 6.34
CA GLU A 176 -16.04 2.58 5.43
C GLU A 176 -14.98 1.67 6.05
N TYR A 177 -13.96 2.26 6.69
CA TYR A 177 -12.75 1.53 7.10
C TYR A 177 -12.64 1.27 8.60
N ALA A 178 -13.36 2.02 9.43
CA ALA A 178 -13.42 1.80 10.86
C ALA A 178 -14.87 1.72 11.38
N PRO A 179 -15.74 0.96 10.70
CA PRO A 179 -17.15 0.92 11.08
C PRO A 179 -17.30 0.39 12.50
N ARG A 180 -18.19 1.02 13.27
CA ARG A 180 -18.56 0.59 14.62
C ARG A 180 -17.37 0.47 15.57
N ASN A 181 -16.81 1.61 15.95
CA ASN A 181 -15.83 1.67 17.04
C ASN A 181 -14.41 1.24 16.66
N GLY A 182 -13.87 1.82 15.62
CA GLY A 182 -12.48 1.66 15.24
C GLY A 182 -11.58 2.77 15.83
N ALA A 183 -10.41 2.86 15.26
CA ALA A 183 -9.46 3.94 15.52
C ALA A 183 -8.80 4.37 14.21
N ALA A 184 -8.23 5.56 14.21
CA ALA A 184 -7.37 6.03 13.14
C ALA A 184 -5.98 6.35 13.68
N ILE A 185 -4.97 5.95 12.94
CA ILE A 185 -3.60 6.41 13.14
C ILE A 185 -3.44 7.70 12.34
N ARG A 186 -2.92 8.73 12.97
CA ARG A 186 -2.43 9.94 12.31
C ARG A 186 -0.91 9.91 12.29
N THR A 187 -0.31 10.18 11.14
CA THR A 187 1.13 10.27 10.93
C THR A 187 1.45 11.14 9.72
N THR A 188 2.69 11.15 9.24
CA THR A 188 3.09 11.84 8.02
C THR A 188 3.65 10.88 6.98
N VAL A 189 3.60 11.31 5.70
CA VAL A 189 4.22 10.57 4.59
C VAL A 189 5.69 10.29 4.89
N GLY A 190 6.43 11.26 5.41
CA GLY A 190 7.85 11.13 5.72
C GLY A 190 8.13 10.08 6.79
N ARG A 191 7.34 10.04 7.86
CA ARG A 191 7.49 9.00 8.90
C ARG A 191 7.23 7.61 8.33
N LEU A 192 6.11 7.43 7.62
CA LEU A 192 5.79 6.15 6.99
C LEU A 192 6.89 5.72 6.01
N HIS A 193 7.34 6.63 5.13
CA HIS A 193 8.42 6.36 4.18
C HIS A 193 9.71 5.93 4.86
N SER A 194 10.12 6.62 5.94
CA SER A 194 11.35 6.31 6.67
C SER A 194 11.34 4.89 7.25
N PHE A 195 10.20 4.43 7.78
CA PHE A 195 10.08 3.06 8.29
C PHE A 195 10.05 2.02 7.18
N LEU A 196 9.31 2.26 6.12
CA LEU A 196 9.18 1.30 5.03
C LEU A 196 10.47 1.18 4.20
N SER A 197 11.23 2.27 4.04
CA SER A 197 12.52 2.27 3.35
C SER A 197 13.59 1.44 4.04
N GLY A 198 13.48 1.22 5.35
CA GLY A 198 14.38 0.38 6.15
C GLY A 198 14.05 -1.11 6.09
N CYS A 199 12.98 -1.51 5.44
CA CYS A 199 12.58 -2.92 5.34
C CYS A 199 13.36 -3.63 4.22
N TYR A 200 14.52 -4.19 4.55
CA TYR A 200 15.43 -4.83 3.58
C TYR A 200 14.87 -6.13 2.97
N ASP A 201 14.01 -6.83 3.68
CA ASP A 201 13.49 -8.14 3.27
C ASP A 201 12.28 -8.07 2.32
N THR A 202 11.76 -6.88 2.07
CA THR A 202 10.56 -6.69 1.26
C THR A 202 10.69 -5.44 0.40
N ASN A 203 10.55 -5.60 -0.92
CA ASN A 203 10.46 -4.46 -1.83
C ASN A 203 9.13 -3.73 -1.59
N ILE A 204 9.19 -2.54 -1.01
CA ILE A 204 8.00 -1.71 -0.76
C ILE A 204 8.06 -0.48 -1.64
N HIS A 205 7.03 -0.32 -2.45
CA HIS A 205 6.81 0.85 -3.29
C HIS A 205 5.71 1.70 -2.68
N MET A 206 5.89 3.00 -2.66
CA MET A 206 4.91 3.92 -2.10
C MET A 206 4.62 5.04 -3.09
N ALA A 207 3.35 5.26 -3.39
CA ALA A 207 2.91 6.33 -4.28
C ALA A 207 1.47 6.76 -3.96
N ARG A 208 1.09 7.96 -4.42
CA ARG A 208 -0.32 8.37 -4.46
C ARG A 208 -1.05 7.53 -5.49
N VAL A 209 -2.29 7.17 -5.19
CA VAL A 209 -3.17 6.54 -6.18
C VAL A 209 -3.62 7.61 -7.17
N THR A 210 -3.47 7.30 -8.44
CA THR A 210 -3.97 8.11 -9.53
C THR A 210 -5.37 7.64 -9.92
N TYR A 211 -6.30 8.58 -9.98
CA TYR A 211 -7.69 8.30 -10.29
C TYR A 211 -7.96 8.62 -11.75
N TYR A 212 -8.40 7.63 -12.53
CA TYR A 212 -8.68 7.76 -13.95
C TYR A 212 -10.18 7.70 -14.26
N GLU A 213 -10.58 8.43 -15.29
CA GLU A 213 -11.96 8.41 -15.78
C GLU A 213 -12.16 7.26 -16.80
N PRO A 214 -13.36 6.74 -16.99
CA PRO A 214 -13.62 5.64 -17.93
C PRO A 214 -13.11 5.87 -19.35
N HIS A 215 -13.12 7.11 -19.84
CA HIS A 215 -12.61 7.46 -21.17
C HIS A 215 -11.06 7.43 -21.26
N GLU A 216 -10.36 7.33 -20.13
CA GLU A 216 -8.90 7.25 -20.06
C GLU A 216 -8.37 5.80 -20.03
N GLU A 217 -9.24 4.78 -20.15
CA GLU A 217 -8.85 3.36 -20.18
C GLU A 217 -7.86 3.03 -21.32
N GLU A 218 -7.81 3.86 -22.34
CA GLU A 218 -6.86 3.76 -23.45
C GLU A 218 -5.47 4.32 -23.10
N ARG A 219 -5.31 4.99 -21.94
CA ARG A 219 -4.01 5.53 -21.53
C ARG A 219 -3.02 4.40 -21.20
N TYR A 220 -1.77 4.68 -21.51
CA TYR A 220 -0.67 3.77 -21.19
C TYR A 220 -0.45 3.67 -19.68
N ILE A 221 -0.21 2.44 -19.21
CA ILE A 221 0.18 2.15 -17.83
C ILE A 221 1.53 1.47 -17.85
N ASP A 222 2.49 1.99 -17.10
CA ASP A 222 3.82 1.42 -17.02
C ASP A 222 3.84 0.25 -16.01
N GLU A 223 3.59 -0.94 -16.52
CA GLU A 223 3.56 -2.16 -15.71
C GLU A 223 4.95 -2.58 -15.19
N ALA A 224 6.03 -2.07 -15.78
CA ALA A 224 7.38 -2.29 -15.25
C ALA A 224 7.56 -1.74 -13.83
N TYR A 225 6.69 -0.81 -13.43
CA TYR A 225 6.65 -0.21 -12.09
C TYR A 225 5.39 -0.56 -11.31
N PHE A 226 4.72 -1.65 -11.70
CA PHE A 226 3.46 -2.03 -11.07
C PHE A 226 2.38 -0.94 -11.15
N GLY A 227 2.33 -0.20 -12.28
CA GLY A 227 1.46 0.97 -12.43
C GLY A 227 -0.01 0.67 -12.16
N SER A 228 -0.51 -0.51 -12.56
CA SER A 228 -1.88 -0.94 -12.27
C SER A 228 -2.21 -1.06 -10.78
N LEU A 229 -1.19 -1.16 -9.92
CA LEU A 229 -1.39 -1.22 -8.47
C LEU A 229 -1.62 0.15 -7.83
N PHE A 230 -1.41 1.24 -8.59
CA PHE A 230 -1.51 2.62 -8.11
C PHE A 230 -2.57 3.43 -8.85
N ILE A 231 -3.53 2.76 -9.49
CA ILE A 231 -4.63 3.42 -10.20
C ILE A 231 -5.98 2.92 -9.69
N LYS A 232 -6.97 3.80 -9.71
CA LYS A 232 -8.36 3.49 -9.39
C LYS A 232 -9.33 4.29 -10.26
N HIS A 233 -10.55 3.81 -10.44
CA HIS A 233 -11.61 4.57 -11.08
C HIS A 233 -11.97 5.82 -10.28
N ALA A 234 -11.91 6.99 -10.92
CA ALA A 234 -12.12 8.27 -10.28
C ALA A 234 -13.55 8.42 -9.70
N GLU A 235 -14.56 8.01 -10.46
CA GLU A 235 -15.97 8.13 -10.07
C GLU A 235 -16.27 7.44 -8.73
N ARG A 236 -15.62 6.30 -8.47
CA ARG A 236 -15.90 5.49 -7.28
C ARG A 236 -15.01 5.83 -6.09
N PHE A 237 -13.73 6.17 -6.32
CA PHE A 237 -12.70 6.12 -5.29
C PHE A 237 -11.93 7.43 -5.08
N ARG A 238 -12.15 8.49 -5.88
CA ARG A 238 -11.42 9.76 -5.75
C ARG A 238 -11.52 10.38 -4.34
N HIS A 239 -12.59 10.10 -3.61
CA HIS A 239 -12.79 10.58 -2.25
C HIS A 239 -11.82 9.98 -1.23
N GLU A 240 -11.21 8.82 -1.54
CA GLU A 240 -10.24 8.16 -0.68
C GLU A 240 -8.90 8.90 -0.61
N LYS A 241 -8.57 9.77 -1.58
CA LYS A 241 -7.29 10.51 -1.64
C LYS A 241 -6.11 9.64 -1.20
N GLU A 242 -6.00 8.45 -1.78
CA GLU A 242 -5.18 7.37 -1.25
C GLU A 242 -3.69 7.57 -1.51
N LEU A 243 -2.89 7.43 -0.46
CA LEU A 243 -1.48 7.04 -0.53
C LEU A 243 -1.41 5.53 -0.32
N ARG A 244 -0.77 4.84 -1.23
CA ARG A 244 -0.65 3.38 -1.20
C ARG A 244 0.80 2.97 -1.02
N ALA A 245 1.04 2.06 -0.09
CA ALA A 245 2.29 1.31 -0.01
C ALA A 245 2.02 -0.12 -0.49
N VAL A 246 2.86 -0.60 -1.41
CA VAL A 246 2.76 -1.94 -2.00
C VAL A 246 3.99 -2.74 -1.65
N ALA A 247 3.79 -3.86 -0.97
CA ALA A 247 4.80 -4.88 -0.72
C ALA A 247 4.57 -6.02 -1.73
N TYR A 248 5.52 -6.23 -2.63
CA TYR A 248 5.42 -7.31 -3.62
C TYR A 248 6.26 -8.49 -3.16
N ARG A 249 5.60 -9.57 -2.78
CA ARG A 249 6.25 -10.80 -2.29
C ARG A 249 5.36 -12.00 -2.51
N THR A 250 5.93 -13.08 -3.01
CA THR A 250 5.23 -14.37 -3.06
C THR A 250 4.74 -14.74 -1.66
N ASN A 251 3.45 -14.96 -1.53
CA ASN A 251 2.80 -15.29 -0.28
C ASN A 251 1.64 -16.28 -0.52
N ASP A 252 1.08 -16.82 0.57
CA ASP A 252 -0.02 -17.77 0.54
C ASP A 252 -1.41 -17.12 0.47
N GLY A 253 -1.49 -15.84 0.09
CA GLY A 253 -2.71 -15.06 0.06
C GLY A 253 -3.17 -14.57 1.43
N ARG A 254 -2.32 -14.65 2.47
CA ARG A 254 -2.63 -14.11 3.81
C ARG A 254 -2.17 -12.67 4.00
N GLY A 255 -1.30 -12.18 3.12
CA GLY A 255 -0.69 -10.86 3.23
C GLY A 255 0.70 -10.91 3.86
N VAL A 256 1.25 -9.73 4.09
CA VAL A 256 2.61 -9.55 4.62
C VAL A 256 2.57 -8.65 5.85
N ASN A 257 3.25 -9.04 6.91
CA ASN A 257 3.46 -8.21 8.09
C ASN A 257 4.84 -7.57 8.02
N VAL A 258 4.86 -6.25 7.96
CA VAL A 258 6.07 -5.45 7.86
C VAL A 258 6.42 -4.90 9.24
N PRO A 259 7.61 -5.21 9.80
CA PRO A 259 8.05 -4.66 11.07
C PRO A 259 8.11 -3.13 11.00
N VAL A 260 7.50 -2.46 11.98
CA VAL A 260 7.56 -1.02 12.13
C VAL A 260 7.73 -0.68 13.61
N ALA A 261 8.43 0.40 13.91
CA ALA A 261 8.42 0.94 15.25
C ALA A 261 7.11 1.71 15.48
N SER A 262 6.02 0.98 15.76
CA SER A 262 4.66 1.53 15.79
C SER A 262 4.53 2.76 16.71
N ILE A 263 5.21 2.77 17.85
CA ILE A 263 5.23 3.89 18.79
C ILE A 263 5.84 5.16 18.18
N VAL A 264 6.82 5.02 17.28
CA VAL A 264 7.46 6.15 16.61
C VAL A 264 6.73 6.53 15.33
N LEU A 265 6.17 5.55 14.61
CA LEU A 265 5.37 5.77 13.41
C LEU A 265 4.12 6.59 13.73
N ILE A 266 3.43 6.26 14.82
CA ILE A 266 2.15 6.86 15.20
C ILE A 266 2.41 8.20 15.88
N GLU A 267 1.95 9.29 15.26
CA GLU A 267 2.03 10.64 15.86
C GLU A 267 0.91 10.83 16.89
N SER A 268 -0.32 10.50 16.50
CA SER A 268 -1.46 10.48 17.41
C SER A 268 -2.44 9.37 17.01
N LEU A 269 -3.25 8.94 17.98
CA LEU A 269 -4.36 8.02 17.79
C LEU A 269 -5.66 8.75 17.96
N VAL A 270 -6.59 8.53 17.04
CA VAL A 270 -7.92 9.10 17.09
C VAL A 270 -8.94 7.97 17.18
N LEU A 271 -9.74 7.97 18.23
CA LEU A 271 -10.81 7.01 18.44
C LEU A 271 -12.06 7.40 17.65
N SER A 272 -12.80 6.40 17.19
CA SER A 272 -14.02 6.61 16.41
C SER A 272 -15.00 7.56 17.13
N PRO A 273 -15.68 8.46 16.39
CA PRO A 273 -16.73 9.29 16.95
C PRO A 273 -17.90 8.49 17.53
N ASP A 274 -18.11 7.26 17.04
CA ASP A 274 -19.19 6.36 17.45
C ASP A 274 -18.88 5.58 18.72
N LEU A 275 -17.66 5.69 19.24
CA LEU A 275 -17.27 4.98 20.43
C LEU A 275 -18.05 5.55 21.65
N PRO A 276 -18.79 4.74 22.40
CA PRO A 276 -19.52 5.25 23.55
C PRO A 276 -18.58 5.73 24.65
N ASP A 277 -19.00 6.76 25.39
CA ASP A 277 -18.18 7.43 26.40
C ASP A 277 -17.63 6.46 27.45
N TRP A 278 -18.41 5.47 27.84
CA TRP A 278 -17.98 4.46 28.79
C TRP A 278 -16.81 3.58 28.28
N ALA A 279 -16.70 3.37 26.97
CA ALA A 279 -15.67 2.51 26.39
C ALA A 279 -14.31 3.23 26.24
N VAL A 280 -14.32 4.56 26.07
CA VAL A 280 -13.12 5.36 25.84
C VAL A 280 -12.03 5.14 26.90
N PRO A 281 -12.33 5.19 28.22
CA PRO A 281 -11.31 5.00 29.26
C PRO A 281 -10.65 3.62 29.18
N PHE A 282 -11.41 2.56 28.93
CA PHE A 282 -10.89 1.19 28.85
C PHE A 282 -9.98 0.99 27.65
N ILE A 283 -10.38 1.52 26.48
CA ILE A 283 -9.59 1.44 25.25
C ILE A 283 -8.31 2.28 25.41
N THR A 284 -8.39 3.48 25.95
CA THR A 284 -7.24 4.34 26.23
C THR A 284 -6.26 3.66 27.18
N GLN A 285 -6.76 3.04 28.26
CA GLN A 285 -5.93 2.29 29.20
C GLN A 285 -5.21 1.13 28.49
N LEU A 286 -5.89 0.36 27.64
CA LEU A 286 -5.26 -0.74 26.92
C LEU A 286 -4.19 -0.24 25.97
N ILE A 287 -4.47 0.78 25.17
CA ILE A 287 -3.51 1.41 24.25
C ILE A 287 -2.25 1.84 24.99
N THR A 288 -2.40 2.51 26.15
CA THR A 288 -1.30 2.96 27.00
C THR A 288 -0.50 1.76 27.56
N THR A 289 -1.20 0.72 28.01
CA THR A 289 -0.55 -0.51 28.53
C THR A 289 0.23 -1.25 27.45
N LEU A 290 -0.24 -1.17 26.18
CA LEU A 290 0.50 -1.70 25.03
C LEU A 290 1.73 -0.85 24.65
N GLY A 291 1.99 0.24 25.37
CA GLY A 291 3.20 1.04 25.28
C GLY A 291 3.08 2.31 24.43
N PHE A 292 1.88 2.68 23.99
CA PHE A 292 1.69 3.96 23.32
C PHE A 292 1.53 5.07 24.34
N ALA A 293 2.46 6.05 24.30
CA ALA A 293 2.49 7.21 25.21
C ALA A 293 2.15 8.53 24.49
N GLY A 294 1.75 8.47 23.24
CA GLY A 294 1.37 9.66 22.45
C GLY A 294 -0.04 10.13 22.76
N GLN A 295 -0.46 11.14 22.00
CA GLN A 295 -1.78 11.73 22.14
C GLN A 295 -2.86 10.75 21.67
N ILE A 296 -3.93 10.61 22.49
CA ILE A 296 -5.12 9.83 22.16
C ILE A 296 -6.30 10.78 22.25
N GLU A 297 -6.99 10.97 21.13
CA GLU A 297 -8.13 11.84 21.01
C GLU A 297 -9.36 11.05 20.56
N ARG A 298 -10.52 11.65 20.67
CA ARG A 298 -11.74 11.18 20.04
C ARG A 298 -12.07 12.08 18.86
N SER A 299 -12.44 11.49 17.72
CA SER A 299 -12.86 12.24 16.54
C SER A 299 -14.04 13.14 16.85
N SER A 300 -14.00 14.36 16.32
CA SER A 300 -15.13 15.30 16.32
C SER A 300 -15.98 15.19 15.06
N ALA A 301 -15.63 14.30 14.12
CA ALA A 301 -16.42 14.05 12.93
C ALA A 301 -17.83 13.58 13.32
N ARG A 302 -18.85 14.05 12.58
CA ARG A 302 -20.23 13.61 12.84
C ARG A 302 -20.45 12.28 12.13
N SER A 303 -20.74 11.23 12.92
CA SER A 303 -21.15 9.96 12.33
C SER A 303 -22.58 10.03 11.80
N SER A 304 -22.81 9.36 10.70
CA SER A 304 -24.15 9.15 10.14
C SER A 304 -24.91 7.98 10.79
N ARG A 305 -24.24 7.22 11.66
CA ARG A 305 -24.74 5.94 12.21
C ARG A 305 -24.76 5.96 13.72
N THR A 306 -25.92 5.61 14.30
CA THR A 306 -26.04 5.28 15.72
C THR A 306 -25.55 3.86 15.95
N ALA A 307 -24.30 3.67 16.33
CA ALA A 307 -23.77 2.35 16.68
C ALA A 307 -23.90 2.11 18.18
N SER A 308 -24.60 1.05 18.56
CA SER A 308 -24.60 0.58 19.95
C SER A 308 -23.47 -0.42 20.15
N LEU A 309 -22.42 -0.03 20.85
CA LEU A 309 -21.40 -0.95 21.35
C LEU A 309 -21.83 -1.34 22.77
N ASN A 310 -21.99 -2.64 23.03
CA ASN A 310 -22.17 -3.16 24.37
C ASN A 310 -20.89 -3.85 24.88
N ALA A 311 -20.81 -4.08 26.18
CA ALA A 311 -19.66 -4.71 26.83
C ALA A 311 -19.27 -6.05 26.18
N LYS A 312 -20.25 -6.90 25.88
CA LYS A 312 -20.01 -8.21 25.25
C LYS A 312 -19.31 -8.07 23.89
N SER A 313 -19.75 -7.12 23.06
CA SER A 313 -19.16 -6.86 21.75
C SER A 313 -17.74 -6.29 21.87
N LEU A 314 -17.48 -5.39 22.83
CA LEU A 314 -16.14 -4.85 23.07
C LEU A 314 -15.20 -5.96 23.56
N ILE A 315 -15.62 -6.77 24.55
CA ILE A 315 -14.82 -7.91 25.04
C ILE A 315 -14.49 -8.89 23.91
N GLY A 316 -15.46 -9.20 23.04
CA GLY A 316 -15.22 -10.03 21.86
C GLY A 316 -14.09 -9.49 20.99
N ARG A 317 -14.12 -8.19 20.64
CA ARG A 317 -13.08 -7.56 19.81
C ARG A 317 -11.71 -7.53 20.48
N LEU A 318 -11.66 -7.31 21.80
CA LEU A 318 -10.41 -7.37 22.55
C LEU A 318 -9.80 -8.78 22.50
N ARG A 319 -10.62 -9.82 22.64
CA ARG A 319 -10.20 -11.22 22.51
C ARG A 319 -9.77 -11.57 21.09
N ASP A 320 -10.49 -11.11 20.08
CA ASP A 320 -10.12 -11.32 18.67
C ASP A 320 -8.74 -10.70 18.37
N GLY A 321 -8.48 -9.50 18.87
CA GLY A 321 -7.18 -8.86 18.78
C GLY A 321 -6.06 -9.70 19.45
N LEU A 322 -6.33 -10.33 20.59
CA LEU A 322 -5.39 -11.25 21.24
C LEU A 322 -5.13 -12.50 20.43
N VAL A 323 -6.16 -13.11 19.86
CA VAL A 323 -6.02 -14.32 19.04
C VAL A 323 -5.18 -14.03 17.80
N ILE A 324 -5.44 -12.93 17.14
CA ILE A 324 -4.65 -12.49 15.97
C ILE A 324 -3.18 -12.29 16.36
N SER A 325 -2.89 -11.65 17.51
CA SER A 325 -1.53 -11.38 17.96
C SER A 325 -0.80 -12.63 18.47
N SER A 326 -1.49 -13.58 19.12
CA SER A 326 -0.88 -14.79 19.70
C SER A 326 -0.40 -15.80 18.65
N GLY A 327 -0.98 -15.81 17.46
CA GLY A 327 -0.54 -16.67 16.34
C GLY A 327 0.80 -16.23 15.70
N TRP A 328 1.38 -15.10 16.10
CA TRP A 328 2.56 -14.49 15.45
C TRP A 328 3.79 -14.34 16.36
N TYR A 329 3.63 -14.51 17.68
CA TYR A 329 4.74 -14.34 18.63
C TYR A 329 4.73 -15.43 19.70
N GLU A 330 5.78 -16.23 19.75
CA GLU A 330 6.14 -17.04 20.92
C GLU A 330 7.05 -16.19 21.85
N GLY A 331 6.66 -16.01 23.11
CA GLY A 331 7.51 -15.42 24.13
C GLY A 331 6.87 -14.38 25.06
N ASN A 332 7.71 -13.75 25.91
CA ASN A 332 7.32 -12.82 26.99
C ASN A 332 6.43 -11.63 26.60
N ARG A 333 6.51 -11.18 25.34
CA ARG A 333 5.69 -10.06 24.85
C ARG A 333 4.22 -10.47 24.66
N SER A 334 3.97 -11.69 24.21
CA SER A 334 2.61 -12.24 24.08
C SER A 334 1.93 -12.38 25.45
N ALA A 335 2.68 -12.78 26.49
CA ALA A 335 2.15 -12.86 27.84
C ALA A 335 1.73 -11.47 28.37
N LYS A 336 2.57 -10.46 28.24
CA LYS A 336 2.26 -9.07 28.68
C LYS A 336 1.01 -8.50 27.99
N VAL A 337 0.85 -8.73 26.70
CA VAL A 337 -0.32 -8.27 25.94
C VAL A 337 -1.58 -8.99 26.42
N ARG A 338 -1.49 -10.30 26.66
CA ARG A 338 -2.60 -11.09 27.20
C ARG A 338 -3.01 -10.60 28.58
N ASP A 339 -2.07 -10.45 29.50
CA ASP A 339 -2.32 -9.99 30.87
C ASP A 339 -2.95 -8.59 30.88
N ALA A 340 -2.45 -7.66 30.04
CA ALA A 340 -2.99 -6.33 29.91
C ALA A 340 -4.44 -6.37 29.40
N THR A 341 -4.72 -7.18 28.40
CA THR A 341 -6.07 -7.28 27.79
C THR A 341 -7.04 -7.95 28.75
N GLU A 342 -6.66 -9.04 29.42
CA GLU A 342 -7.52 -9.71 30.41
C GLU A 342 -7.79 -8.79 31.63
N THR A 343 -6.81 -7.99 32.05
CA THR A 343 -7.00 -6.97 33.08
C THR A 343 -8.06 -5.96 32.68
N VAL A 344 -8.03 -5.48 31.44
CA VAL A 344 -9.03 -4.52 30.93
C VAL A 344 -10.39 -5.19 30.78
N ILE A 345 -10.44 -6.43 30.29
CA ILE A 345 -11.69 -7.21 30.20
C ILE A 345 -12.31 -7.37 31.59
N GLY A 346 -11.52 -7.73 32.62
CA GLY A 346 -12.01 -7.83 34.01
C GLY A 346 -12.66 -6.52 34.48
N LYS A 347 -11.98 -5.39 34.27
CA LYS A 347 -12.55 -4.07 34.62
C LYS A 347 -13.84 -3.74 33.88
N ILE A 348 -13.98 -4.12 32.60
CA ILE A 348 -15.21 -3.94 31.83
C ILE A 348 -16.34 -4.78 32.46
N GLN A 349 -16.05 -6.03 32.88
CA GLN A 349 -17.04 -6.94 33.46
C GLN A 349 -17.50 -6.48 34.85
N GLU A 350 -16.62 -5.84 35.63
CA GLU A 350 -16.90 -5.34 36.97
C GLU A 350 -17.54 -3.95 37.00
N SER A 351 -17.66 -3.28 35.87
CA SER A 351 -18.14 -1.89 35.79
C SER A 351 -19.67 -1.83 35.77
N ASP A 352 -20.25 -1.26 36.80
CA ASP A 352 -21.69 -0.96 36.88
C ASP A 352 -22.14 0.18 35.91
N ALA A 353 -21.20 0.89 35.31
CA ALA A 353 -21.48 2.04 34.44
C ALA A 353 -21.81 1.63 32.98
N ILE A 354 -21.80 0.34 32.66
CA ILE A 354 -21.98 -0.16 31.30
C ILE A 354 -23.44 -0.57 31.07
N PRO A 355 -24.13 0.00 30.08
CA PRO A 355 -25.47 -0.45 29.72
C PRO A 355 -25.49 -1.93 29.32
N ALA A 356 -26.45 -2.66 29.79
CA ALA A 356 -26.64 -4.08 29.51
C ALA A 356 -26.82 -4.39 28.01
#